data_f2e639408d3e1965e08ca682bf5e837d
#
_entry.id   f2e639408d3e1965e08ca682bf5e837d
#
_cell.length_a   1.000
_cell.length_b   1.000
_cell.length_c   1.000
_cell.angle_alpha   90.00
_cell.angle_beta   90.00
_cell.angle_gamma   90.00
#
_symmetry.space_group_name_H-M   'P 1'
#
loop_
_entity.id
_entity.type
_entity.pdbx_description
1 polymer ?
#
loop_
_entity_poly.entity_id
_entity_poly.type
_entity_poly.pdbx_seq_one_letter_code
_entity_poly.pdbx_strand_id
1 'polypeptide(L)'
;MIRTSDITGEHLWLLDEGHCFRDQLVRFCQMEAVKVNQMAYRLGSMETFMRMVESGKGITFIPELAVMQLTEEQRQLVRPFAIPRPTRQVVLATNRDFIRHSLLCVLKKEIKAVVPKEMLSLQPIQCLL
;
A
#
# COMPACT_ATOMS: atom_id res chain seq x y z
N MET A 1 -3.93 -10.47 -12.88
CA MET A 1 -3.60 -9.03 -12.84
C MET A 1 -4.91 -8.26 -12.90
N ILE A 2 -5.03 -7.23 -12.06
CA ILE A 2 -6.24 -6.40 -11.95
C ILE A 2 -5.94 -5.02 -12.54
N ARG A 3 -6.87 -4.48 -13.34
CA ARG A 3 -6.84 -3.09 -13.82
C ARG A 3 -7.62 -2.21 -12.86
N THR A 4 -7.31 -0.92 -12.84
CA THR A 4 -8.08 0.06 -12.05
C THR A 4 -9.55 0.11 -12.43
N SER A 5 -9.87 -0.13 -13.70
CA SER A 5 -11.24 -0.24 -14.21
C SER A 5 -12.04 -1.43 -13.66
N ASP A 6 -11.36 -2.45 -13.18
CA ASP A 6 -12.00 -3.66 -12.67
C ASP A 6 -12.41 -3.51 -11.19
N ILE A 7 -11.98 -2.41 -10.56
CA ILE A 7 -12.25 -2.11 -9.16
C ILE A 7 -13.54 -1.30 -9.11
N THR A 8 -14.64 -1.99 -8.85
CA THR A 8 -15.90 -1.34 -8.52
C THR A 8 -15.88 -0.92 -7.04
N GLY A 9 -16.39 0.26 -6.72
CA GLY A 9 -16.43 0.74 -5.34
C GLY A 9 -17.31 -0.09 -4.39
N GLU A 10 -18.04 -1.07 -4.90
CA GLU A 10 -18.84 -1.98 -4.11
C GLU A 10 -17.94 -2.98 -3.37
N HIS A 11 -18.07 -3.02 -2.05
CA HIS A 11 -17.32 -3.93 -1.17
C HIS A 11 -15.81 -3.65 -1.10
N LEU A 12 -15.39 -2.41 -1.29
CA LEU A 12 -14.00 -1.99 -1.12
C LEU A 12 -13.76 -1.48 0.32
N TRP A 13 -12.83 -2.12 1.02
CA TRP A 13 -12.40 -1.71 2.35
C TRP A 13 -11.15 -0.85 2.27
N LEU A 14 -11.23 0.38 2.79
CA LEU A 14 -10.13 1.34 2.80
C LEU A 14 -9.90 1.88 4.21
N LEU A 15 -8.66 2.22 4.51
CA LEU A 15 -8.29 2.93 5.73
C LEU A 15 -8.98 4.29 5.80
N ASP A 16 -9.07 4.86 7.01
CA ASP A 16 -9.69 6.15 7.27
C ASP A 16 -9.06 7.31 6.48
N GLU A 17 -9.80 8.41 6.39
CA GLU A 17 -9.30 9.68 5.87
C GLU A 17 -8.08 10.14 6.66
N GLY A 18 -7.09 10.72 5.96
CA GLY A 18 -5.83 11.13 6.55
C GLY A 18 -4.72 10.08 6.47
N HIS A 19 -5.04 8.85 6.09
CA HIS A 19 -4.01 7.86 5.75
C HIS A 19 -3.48 8.09 4.33
N CYS A 20 -2.22 8.50 4.21
CA CYS A 20 -1.58 8.77 2.91
C CYS A 20 -1.71 7.60 1.92
N PHE A 21 -1.74 6.36 2.40
CA PHE A 21 -1.92 5.17 1.57
C PHE A 21 -3.31 5.15 0.91
N ARG A 22 -4.37 5.48 1.67
CA ARG A 22 -5.72 5.61 1.14
C ARG A 22 -5.81 6.70 0.06
N ASP A 23 -5.29 7.89 0.35
CA ASP A 23 -5.37 9.03 -0.56
C ASP A 23 -4.65 8.77 -1.87
N GLN A 24 -3.50 8.09 -1.82
CA GLN A 24 -2.76 7.66 -3.00
C GLN A 24 -3.57 6.66 -3.84
N LEU A 25 -4.21 5.67 -3.21
CA LEU A 25 -5.02 4.68 -3.90
C LEU A 25 -6.26 5.28 -4.55
N VAL A 26 -6.96 6.16 -3.84
CA VAL A 26 -8.15 6.86 -4.36
C VAL A 26 -7.79 7.66 -5.61
N ARG A 27 -6.67 8.40 -5.58
CA ARG A 27 -6.18 9.15 -6.74
C ARG A 27 -5.79 8.24 -7.89
N PHE A 28 -5.05 7.18 -7.61
CA PHE A 28 -4.58 6.24 -8.64
C PHE A 28 -5.74 5.53 -9.34
N CYS A 29 -6.73 5.08 -8.57
CA CYS A 29 -7.90 4.40 -9.11
C CYS A 29 -8.95 5.38 -9.66
N GLN A 30 -8.72 6.70 -9.61
CA GLN A 30 -9.66 7.75 -10.03
C GLN A 30 -11.05 7.59 -9.40
N MET A 31 -11.08 7.15 -8.16
CA MET A 31 -12.33 6.94 -7.44
C MET A 31 -12.94 8.27 -7.01
N GLU A 32 -14.23 8.40 -7.18
CA GLU A 32 -14.97 9.54 -6.64
C GLU A 32 -15.02 9.45 -5.10
N ALA A 33 -14.57 10.51 -4.43
CA ALA A 33 -14.51 10.56 -2.95
C ALA A 33 -15.87 10.25 -2.29
N VAL A 34 -16.97 10.64 -2.93
CA VAL A 34 -18.33 10.37 -2.42
C VAL A 34 -18.64 8.87 -2.38
N LYS A 35 -18.24 8.11 -3.41
CA LYS A 35 -18.48 6.66 -3.44
C LYS A 35 -17.62 5.93 -2.41
N VAL A 36 -16.37 6.39 -2.23
CA VAL A 36 -15.46 5.83 -1.23
C VAL A 36 -15.95 6.07 0.19
N ASN A 37 -16.50 7.26 0.47
CA ASN A 37 -17.00 7.60 1.81
C ASN A 37 -18.28 6.84 2.22
N GLN A 38 -19.08 6.39 1.26
CA GLN A 38 -20.27 5.58 1.55
C GLN A 38 -19.95 4.12 1.90
N MET A 39 -18.78 3.65 1.51
CA MET A 39 -18.37 2.24 1.62
C MET A 39 -17.26 1.98 2.63
N ALA A 40 -16.53 3.02 3.04
CA ALA A 40 -15.44 2.86 3.97
C ALA A 40 -15.94 2.64 5.39
N TYR A 41 -15.68 1.47 5.94
CA TYR A 41 -15.73 1.26 7.38
C TYR A 41 -14.68 2.18 8.01
N ARG A 42 -15.14 3.15 8.81
CA ARG A 42 -14.29 4.24 9.34
C ARG A 42 -13.32 3.81 10.45
N LEU A 43 -13.36 2.58 10.87
CA LEU A 43 -12.56 2.07 11.98
C LEU A 43 -12.04 0.68 11.62
N GLY A 44 -10.79 0.62 11.18
CA GLY A 44 -10.20 -0.67 10.94
C GLY A 44 -8.67 -0.58 10.76
N SER A 45 -7.99 -1.62 11.18
CA SER A 45 -6.62 -1.86 10.80
C SER A 45 -6.60 -2.62 9.46
N MET A 46 -5.48 -2.56 8.78
CA MET A 46 -5.24 -3.36 7.56
C MET A 46 -5.46 -4.86 7.83
N GLU A 47 -5.10 -5.34 9.00
CA GLU A 47 -5.32 -6.72 9.41
C GLU A 47 -6.81 -7.08 9.48
N THR A 48 -7.64 -6.19 10.01
CA THR A 48 -9.10 -6.39 10.03
C THR A 48 -9.65 -6.53 8.62
N PHE A 49 -9.21 -5.69 7.69
CA PHE A 49 -9.67 -5.78 6.30
C PHE A 49 -9.19 -7.06 5.61
N MET A 50 -7.98 -7.50 5.87
CA MET A 50 -7.50 -8.79 5.35
C MET A 50 -8.39 -9.95 5.81
N ARG A 51 -8.77 -9.98 7.09
CA ARG A 51 -9.69 -11.01 7.63
C ARG A 51 -11.10 -10.93 7.02
N MET A 52 -11.59 -9.72 6.72
CA MET A 52 -12.86 -9.56 6.01
C MET A 52 -12.80 -10.13 4.60
N VAL A 53 -11.72 -9.89 3.89
CA VAL A 53 -11.48 -10.45 2.55
C VAL A 53 -11.35 -11.98 2.60
N GLU A 54 -10.67 -12.54 3.59
CA GLU A 54 -10.60 -14.00 3.82
C GLU A 54 -11.98 -14.62 4.00
N SER A 55 -12.88 -13.92 4.68
CA SER A 55 -14.28 -14.37 4.85
C SER A 55 -15.16 -14.17 3.60
N GLY A 56 -14.58 -13.82 2.47
CA GLY A 56 -15.29 -13.59 1.21
C GLY A 56 -16.02 -12.24 1.14
N LYS A 57 -15.72 -11.31 2.04
CA LYS A 57 -16.40 -10.00 2.12
C LYS A 57 -15.55 -8.90 1.50
N GLY A 58 -15.70 -8.70 0.18
CA GLY A 58 -15.11 -7.58 -0.52
C GLY A 58 -13.62 -7.69 -0.81
N ILE A 59 -13.01 -6.56 -1.08
CA ILE A 59 -11.59 -6.42 -1.45
C ILE A 59 -10.92 -5.33 -0.61
N THR A 60 -9.61 -5.41 -0.48
CA THR A 60 -8.78 -4.35 0.09
C THR A 60 -7.45 -4.25 -0.62
N PHE A 61 -6.74 -3.15 -0.40
CA PHE A 61 -5.38 -2.96 -0.89
C PHE A 61 -4.37 -3.20 0.23
N ILE A 62 -3.29 -3.89 -0.09
CA ILE A 62 -2.18 -4.11 0.83
C ILE A 62 -0.85 -3.71 0.16
N PRO A 63 0.12 -3.16 0.91
CA PRO A 63 1.46 -2.94 0.40
C PRO A 63 2.15 -4.26 0.07
N GLU A 64 3.03 -4.26 -0.93
CA GLU A 64 3.78 -5.46 -1.33
C GLU A 64 4.60 -6.05 -0.17
N LEU A 65 5.17 -5.22 0.71
CA LEU A 65 5.85 -5.70 1.92
C LEU A 65 4.94 -6.49 2.86
N ALA A 66 3.64 -6.17 2.94
CA ALA A 66 2.70 -6.91 3.76
C ALA A 66 2.44 -8.32 3.18
N VAL A 67 2.56 -8.51 1.87
CA VAL A 67 2.40 -9.83 1.23
C VAL A 67 3.42 -10.84 1.74
N MET A 68 4.61 -10.38 2.15
CA MET A 68 5.65 -11.25 2.68
C MET A 68 5.27 -11.90 4.03
N GLN A 69 4.32 -11.31 4.75
CA GLN A 69 3.86 -11.79 6.07
C GLN A 69 2.58 -12.62 5.99
N LEU A 70 2.01 -12.78 4.79
CA LEU A 70 0.78 -13.55 4.59
C LEU A 70 1.01 -15.05 4.71
N THR A 71 -0.01 -15.76 5.20
CA THR A 71 -0.07 -17.22 5.11
C THR A 71 -0.20 -17.67 3.65
N GLU A 72 -0.01 -18.96 3.40
CA GLU A 72 -0.14 -19.49 2.03
C GLU A 72 -1.57 -19.34 1.51
N GLU A 73 -2.57 -19.56 2.34
CA GLU A 73 -3.98 -19.39 2.00
C GLU A 73 -4.30 -17.93 1.65
N GLN A 74 -3.78 -16.97 2.43
CA GLN A 74 -3.94 -15.55 2.18
C GLN A 74 -3.28 -15.12 0.88
N ARG A 75 -2.09 -15.66 0.56
CA ARG A 75 -1.38 -15.36 -0.68
C ARG A 75 -2.17 -15.75 -1.93
N GLN A 76 -2.97 -16.81 -1.85
CA GLN A 76 -3.84 -17.21 -2.96
C GLN A 76 -4.91 -16.16 -3.31
N LEU A 77 -5.26 -15.29 -2.37
CA LEU A 77 -6.21 -14.19 -2.58
C LEU A 77 -5.55 -12.95 -3.21
N VAL A 78 -4.23 -12.84 -3.17
CA VAL A 78 -3.51 -11.67 -3.69
C VAL A 78 -3.60 -11.60 -5.21
N ARG A 79 -3.92 -10.41 -5.71
CA ARG A 79 -3.98 -10.11 -7.14
C ARG A 79 -3.14 -8.88 -7.43
N PRO A 80 -2.01 -9.01 -8.16
CA PRO A 80 -1.18 -7.86 -8.51
C PRO A 80 -1.87 -6.96 -9.51
N PHE A 81 -1.59 -5.66 -9.44
CA PHE A 81 -2.01 -4.70 -10.46
C PHE A 81 -1.38 -4.99 -11.82
N ALA A 82 -2.11 -4.61 -12.88
CA ALA A 82 -1.56 -4.55 -14.23
C ALA A 82 -0.44 -3.51 -14.31
N ILE A 83 0.38 -3.63 -15.33
CA ILE A 83 1.48 -2.67 -15.60
C ILE A 83 0.90 -1.41 -16.26
N PRO A 84 1.34 -0.20 -15.87
CA PRO A 84 2.34 0.09 -14.84
C PRO A 84 1.81 -0.11 -13.43
N ARG A 85 2.60 -0.73 -12.55
CA ARG A 85 2.20 -1.00 -11.17
C ARG A 85 2.29 0.27 -10.31
N PRO A 86 1.25 0.60 -9.52
CA PRO A 86 1.32 1.73 -8.61
C PRO A 86 2.38 1.47 -7.52
N THR A 87 3.28 2.41 -7.39
CA THR A 87 4.40 2.30 -6.44
C THR A 87 4.52 3.58 -5.64
N ARG A 88 4.75 3.45 -4.35
CA ARG A 88 4.99 4.59 -3.46
C ARG A 88 6.43 4.62 -3.00
N GLN A 89 6.98 5.81 -2.91
CA GLN A 89 8.31 6.01 -2.36
C GLN A 89 8.25 6.17 -0.84
N VAL A 90 9.08 5.42 -0.14
CA VAL A 90 9.30 5.58 1.31
C VAL A 90 10.57 6.37 1.51
N VAL A 91 10.52 7.44 2.29
CA VAL A 91 11.63 8.35 2.51
C VAL A 91 11.92 8.53 3.99
N LEU A 92 13.20 8.74 4.32
CA LEU A 92 13.61 9.24 5.63
C LEU A 92 13.65 10.78 5.56
N ALA A 93 12.79 11.43 6.32
CA ALA A 93 12.76 12.88 6.44
C ALA A 93 13.38 13.32 7.77
N THR A 94 14.20 14.35 7.72
CA THR A 94 14.81 14.97 8.90
C THR A 94 14.66 16.48 8.84
N ASN A 95 14.74 17.14 9.99
CA ASN A 95 14.84 18.58 10.03
C ASN A 95 16.12 19.03 9.30
N ARG A 96 16.11 20.23 8.72
CA ARG A 96 17.24 20.88 8.03
C ARG A 96 18.48 20.95 8.94
N ASP A 97 18.29 21.22 10.22
CA ASP A 97 19.36 21.36 11.21
C ASP A 97 19.70 20.07 11.96
N PHE A 98 19.36 18.92 11.38
CA PHE A 98 19.66 17.63 11.98
C PHE A 98 21.16 17.35 11.99
N ILE A 99 21.77 17.27 13.18
CA ILE A 99 23.22 17.18 13.37
C ILE A 99 23.78 15.75 13.43
N ARG A 100 22.94 14.74 13.69
CA ARG A 100 23.40 13.34 13.86
C ARG A 100 23.39 12.57 12.52
N HIS A 101 24.07 13.10 11.52
CA HIS A 101 24.10 12.49 10.18
C HIS A 101 24.69 11.07 10.16
N SER A 102 25.69 10.79 11.00
CA SER A 102 26.28 9.46 11.13
C SER A 102 25.24 8.42 11.56
N LEU A 103 24.41 8.74 12.54
CA LEU A 103 23.33 7.87 13.01
C LEU A 103 22.29 7.63 11.89
N LEU A 104 21.94 8.67 11.16
CA LEU A 104 21.04 8.57 10.01
C LEU A 104 21.60 7.65 8.92
N CYS A 105 22.90 7.74 8.66
CA CYS A 105 23.57 6.88 7.67
C CYS A 105 23.54 5.40 8.11
N VAL A 106 23.78 5.13 9.40
CA VAL A 106 23.69 3.76 9.94
C VAL A 106 22.27 3.24 9.82
N LEU A 107 21.27 4.01 10.29
CA LEU A 107 19.87 3.63 10.17
C LEU A 107 19.44 3.34 8.72
N LYS A 108 19.83 4.21 7.79
CA LYS A 108 19.56 4.02 6.36
C LYS A 108 20.19 2.72 5.83
N LYS A 109 21.42 2.41 6.26
CA LYS A 109 22.11 1.17 5.87
C LYS A 109 21.38 -0.06 6.38
N GLU A 110 20.98 -0.07 7.65
CA GLU A 110 20.25 -1.18 8.27
C GLU A 110 18.86 -1.39 7.61
N ILE A 111 18.11 -0.31 7.38
CA ILE A 111 16.83 -0.40 6.66
C ILE A 111 17.03 -1.02 5.26
N LYS A 112 18.04 -0.56 4.52
CA LYS A 112 18.32 -1.11 3.17
C LYS A 112 18.79 -2.57 3.20
N ALA A 113 19.37 -3.02 4.29
CA ALA A 113 19.83 -4.40 4.44
C ALA A 113 18.67 -5.40 4.61
N VAL A 114 17.55 -4.96 5.17
CA VAL A 114 16.37 -5.82 5.41
C VAL A 114 15.28 -5.69 4.34
N VAL A 115 15.32 -4.64 3.53
CA VAL A 115 14.37 -4.44 2.42
C VAL A 115 14.77 -5.31 1.23
N PRO A 116 13.83 -5.99 0.54
CA PRO A 116 14.11 -6.73 -0.69
C PRO A 116 14.84 -5.87 -1.73
N LYS A 117 15.87 -6.44 -2.36
CA LYS A 117 16.75 -5.69 -3.27
C LYS A 117 16.00 -5.05 -4.44
N GLU A 118 14.98 -5.72 -4.95
CA GLU A 118 14.09 -5.26 -6.01
C GLU A 118 13.28 -4.02 -5.64
N MET A 119 13.08 -3.75 -4.34
CA MET A 119 12.38 -2.55 -3.83
C MET A 119 13.29 -1.35 -3.58
N LEU A 120 14.61 -1.52 -3.72
CA LEU A 120 15.57 -0.43 -3.47
C LEU A 120 15.66 0.57 -4.62
N SER A 121 15.13 0.24 -5.79
CA SER A 121 15.11 1.10 -6.98
C SER A 121 13.79 0.96 -7.72
N LEU A 122 13.35 2.05 -8.35
CA LEU A 122 12.15 2.05 -9.18
C LEU A 122 12.40 1.22 -10.45
N GLN A 123 11.52 0.28 -10.71
CA GLN A 123 11.58 -0.58 -11.88
C GLN A 123 10.80 0.03 -13.07
N PRO A 124 11.15 -0.27 -14.35
CA PRO A 124 10.45 0.28 -15.52
C PRO A 124 8.96 -0.04 -15.59
N ILE A 125 8.53 -1.11 -14.92
CA ILE A 125 7.13 -1.55 -14.85
C ILE A 125 6.31 -0.86 -13.76
N GLN A 126 6.91 0.07 -13.00
CA GLN A 126 6.33 0.75 -11.86
C GLN A 126 6.04 2.21 -12.17
N CYS A 127 4.98 2.74 -11.57
CA CYS A 127 4.60 4.15 -11.63
C CYS A 127 4.50 4.72 -10.22
N LEU A 128 5.18 5.83 -9.94
CA LEU A 128 5.06 6.53 -8.65
C LEU A 128 3.69 7.16 -8.50
N LEU A 129 3.11 7.00 -7.32
CA LEU A 129 1.83 7.59 -6.89
C LEU A 129 2.00 9.03 -6.40
#